data_c7b5eda1aea9c605a818d640711801bd
#
_entry.id   c7b5eda1aea9c605a818d640711801bd
#
_cell.length_a   1.000
_cell.length_b   1.000
_cell.length_c   1.000
_cell.angle_alpha   90.00
_cell.angle_beta   90.00
_cell.angle_gamma   90.00
#
_symmetry.space_group_name_H-M   'P 1'
#
loop_
_entity.id
_entity.type
_entity.pdbx_description
1 polymer ?
#
loop_
_entity_poly.entity_id
_entity_poly.type
_entity_poly.pdbx_seq_one_letter_code
_entity_poly.pdbx_strand_id
1 'polypeptide(L)'
;MPIKLMAASRRRPGLTRAEYQRYLEFYHGTIARQERFKIREYVQNHVIDGAFGALTDKSHEQVAERDAVVELSFDNFPEMLATLEPATPSAASQDGQFFADERTNVIVMAEEEEVPVPTPIPAFNPGLGIVSGVGALKVLQYIMRDDTVYREDYYQYWREAHAYAMQQAPYAREQLRRCVMNKRCRANDNDAAARKHFKMVDPPVYDMIVTHWYDTIEQAGAFRQYHEALRSFPKKFANWSKSVYLYTRQVVIVRDTPAS
;
A
#
# COMPACT_ATOMS: atom_id res chain seq x y z
N MET A 1 12.24 -1.25 16.04
CA MET A 1 12.29 -1.30 14.57
C MET A 1 10.98 -0.70 14.06
N PRO A 2 11.01 0.24 13.13
CA PRO A 2 9.80 0.86 12.60
C PRO A 2 8.86 -0.17 11.98
N ILE A 3 7.57 0.00 12.21
CA ILE A 3 6.51 -0.87 11.71
C ILE A 3 5.54 -0.03 10.92
N LYS A 4 5.14 -0.55 9.77
CA LYS A 4 4.09 0.04 8.95
C LYS A 4 2.86 -0.87 8.93
N LEU A 5 1.71 -0.30 9.21
CA LEU A 5 0.43 -0.94 9.00
C LEU A 5 -0.16 -0.41 7.69
N MET A 6 -0.51 -1.30 6.79
CA MET A 6 -1.12 -0.99 5.49
C MET A 6 -2.51 -1.61 5.44
N ALA A 7 -3.53 -0.79 5.40
CA ALA A 7 -4.93 -1.24 5.41
C ALA A 7 -5.63 -0.82 4.12
N ALA A 8 -5.97 -1.79 3.27
CA ALA A 8 -6.81 -1.58 2.10
C ALA A 8 -8.27 -1.67 2.48
N SER A 9 -9.03 -0.63 2.21
CA SER A 9 -10.43 -0.50 2.58
C SER A 9 -11.33 -0.25 1.37
N ARG A 10 -12.57 -0.69 1.51
CA ARG A 10 -13.65 -0.48 0.54
C ARG A 10 -14.65 0.51 1.10
N ARG A 11 -15.21 1.35 0.24
CA ARG A 11 -16.30 2.25 0.62
C ARG A 11 -17.52 1.47 1.12
N ARG A 12 -18.24 2.07 2.04
CA ARG A 12 -19.55 1.58 2.47
C ARG A 12 -20.53 1.57 1.28
N PRO A 13 -21.41 0.55 1.18
CA PRO A 13 -22.49 0.56 0.19
C PRO A 13 -23.30 1.86 0.26
N GLY A 14 -23.62 2.42 -0.89
CA GLY A 14 -24.35 3.68 -1.02
C GLY A 14 -23.45 4.92 -1.20
N LEU A 15 -22.16 4.84 -0.98
CA LEU A 15 -21.22 5.91 -1.28
C LEU A 15 -20.59 5.74 -2.67
N THR A 16 -20.41 6.83 -3.38
CA THR A 16 -19.50 6.90 -4.52
C THR A 16 -18.04 6.88 -4.02
N ARG A 17 -17.10 6.54 -4.90
CA ARG A 17 -15.67 6.60 -4.54
C ARG A 17 -15.23 8.02 -4.18
N ALA A 18 -15.72 9.02 -4.89
CA ALA A 18 -15.41 10.42 -4.62
C ALA A 18 -15.89 10.86 -3.22
N GLU A 19 -17.11 10.48 -2.82
CA GLU A 19 -17.64 10.77 -1.49
C GLU A 19 -16.83 10.07 -0.41
N TYR A 20 -16.50 8.81 -0.61
CA TYR A 20 -15.65 8.03 0.32
C TYR A 20 -14.27 8.69 0.49
N GLN A 21 -13.58 9.01 -0.61
CA GLN A 21 -12.24 9.60 -0.57
C GLN A 21 -12.27 10.99 0.07
N ARG A 22 -13.29 11.80 -0.25
CA ARG A 22 -13.49 13.11 0.38
C ARG A 22 -13.72 12.99 1.88
N TYR A 23 -14.52 12.02 2.33
CA TYR A 23 -14.75 11.77 3.74
C TYR A 23 -13.44 11.35 4.44
N LEU A 24 -12.74 10.37 3.85
CA LEU A 24 -11.49 9.85 4.36
C LEU A 24 -10.42 10.95 4.52
N GLU A 25 -10.29 11.85 3.54
CA GLU A 25 -9.30 12.93 3.55
C GLU A 25 -9.67 14.04 4.55
N PHE A 26 -10.87 14.58 4.43
CA PHE A 26 -11.22 15.83 5.12
C PHE A 26 -11.84 15.61 6.50
N TYR A 27 -12.65 14.57 6.70
CA TYR A 27 -13.29 14.31 7.99
C TYR A 27 -12.44 13.37 8.83
N HIS A 28 -12.24 12.15 8.40
CA HIS A 28 -11.45 11.16 9.13
C HIS A 28 -10.00 11.61 9.33
N GLY A 29 -9.37 12.16 8.29
CA GLY A 29 -8.02 12.71 8.36
C GLY A 29 -7.89 13.86 9.37
N THR A 30 -8.92 14.70 9.51
CA THR A 30 -8.94 15.77 10.51
C THR A 30 -9.04 15.22 11.93
N ILE A 31 -9.89 14.23 12.17
CA ILE A 31 -9.99 13.53 13.45
C ILE A 31 -8.63 12.92 13.82
N ALA A 32 -8.00 12.20 12.89
CA ALA A 32 -6.71 11.58 13.11
C ALA A 32 -5.60 12.58 13.47
N ARG A 33 -5.61 13.79 12.87
CA ARG A 33 -4.67 14.86 13.23
C ARG A 33 -4.90 15.41 14.65
N GLN A 34 -6.14 15.47 15.09
CA GLN A 34 -6.52 16.04 16.39
C GLN A 34 -6.24 15.09 17.55
N GLU A 35 -6.41 13.79 17.36
CA GLU A 35 -6.31 12.79 18.44
C GLU A 35 -4.87 12.47 18.86
N ARG A 36 -3.86 13.05 18.23
CA ARG A 36 -2.44 12.92 18.60
C ARG A 36 -2.00 11.48 18.89
N PHE A 37 -2.39 10.56 17.99
CA PHE A 37 -1.90 9.19 18.04
C PHE A 37 -0.37 9.13 17.97
N LYS A 38 0.22 8.05 18.46
CA LYS A 38 1.65 7.76 18.30
C LYS A 38 2.01 7.30 16.87
N ILE A 39 1.45 7.98 15.88
CA ILE A 39 1.67 7.73 14.47
C ILE A 39 2.73 8.71 13.97
N ARG A 40 3.83 8.20 13.45
CA ARG A 40 4.88 9.01 12.82
C ARG A 40 4.44 9.57 11.48
N GLU A 41 3.77 8.73 10.71
CA GLU A 41 3.27 9.10 9.41
C GLU A 41 1.91 8.43 9.16
N TYR A 42 0.97 9.21 8.67
CA TYR A 42 -0.31 8.73 8.15
C TYR A 42 -0.45 9.18 6.71
N VAL A 43 -0.49 8.21 5.82
CA VAL A 43 -0.67 8.41 4.39
C VAL A 43 -1.93 7.71 3.92
N GLN A 44 -2.71 8.38 3.10
CA GLN A 44 -3.84 7.81 2.37
C GLN A 44 -3.45 7.67 0.91
N ASN A 45 -3.66 6.50 0.33
CA ASN A 45 -3.50 6.24 -1.08
C ASN A 45 -4.88 6.04 -1.68
N HIS A 46 -5.39 7.06 -2.33
CA HIS A 46 -6.71 7.07 -2.94
C HIS A 46 -6.66 6.34 -4.28
N VAL A 47 -7.45 5.27 -4.42
CA VAL A 47 -7.50 4.50 -5.66
C VAL A 47 -8.08 5.36 -6.77
N ILE A 48 -7.38 5.37 -7.91
CA ILE A 48 -7.77 6.10 -9.10
C ILE A 48 -8.72 5.22 -9.92
N ASP A 49 -9.87 5.79 -10.34
CA ASP A 49 -10.75 5.13 -11.28
C ASP A 49 -10.11 5.12 -12.68
N GLY A 50 -10.15 3.99 -13.28
CA GLY A 50 -9.79 3.84 -14.66
C GLY A 50 -8.88 2.65 -14.90
N ALA A 51 -9.20 1.85 -15.89
CA ALA A 51 -8.28 0.96 -16.53
C ALA A 51 -7.35 1.83 -17.38
N PHE A 52 -6.11 1.98 -16.95
CA PHE A 52 -5.10 2.59 -17.81
C PHE A 52 -4.71 1.58 -18.89
N GLY A 53 -5.44 1.57 -19.99
CA GLY A 53 -5.19 0.64 -21.09
C GLY A 53 -6.42 0.45 -21.99
N ALA A 54 -6.28 -0.37 -23.03
CA ALA A 54 -7.43 -0.75 -23.84
C ALA A 54 -8.44 -1.53 -23.01
N LEU A 55 -9.75 -1.33 -23.26
CA LEU A 55 -10.85 -2.06 -22.59
C LEU A 55 -10.71 -3.59 -22.69
N THR A 56 -9.90 -4.09 -23.60
CA THR A 56 -9.59 -5.49 -23.80
C THR A 56 -8.34 -5.98 -23.06
N ASP A 57 -7.65 -5.09 -22.36
CA ASP A 57 -6.44 -5.43 -21.62
C ASP A 57 -6.79 -6.10 -20.27
N LYS A 58 -6.87 -7.41 -20.31
CA LYS A 58 -7.19 -8.27 -19.15
C LYS A 58 -6.12 -8.27 -18.07
N SER A 59 -4.94 -7.72 -18.32
CA SER A 59 -3.88 -7.62 -17.30
C SER A 59 -4.29 -6.72 -16.12
N HIS A 60 -5.34 -5.92 -16.28
CA HIS A 60 -5.92 -5.05 -15.26
C HIS A 60 -7.13 -5.65 -14.52
N GLU A 61 -7.60 -6.84 -14.89
CA GLU A 61 -8.77 -7.48 -14.26
C GLU A 61 -8.52 -7.92 -12.81
N GLN A 62 -7.29 -7.87 -12.33
CA GLN A 62 -6.93 -8.23 -10.94
C GLN A 62 -6.96 -7.05 -9.97
N VAL A 63 -7.72 -6.04 -10.28
CA VAL A 63 -7.93 -4.91 -9.35
C VAL A 63 -8.79 -5.39 -8.19
N ALA A 64 -8.21 -5.41 -7.00
CA ALA A 64 -9.01 -5.59 -5.79
C ALA A 64 -10.05 -4.48 -5.73
N GLU A 65 -11.30 -4.80 -5.43
CA GLU A 65 -12.35 -3.82 -5.19
C GLU A 65 -12.05 -3.05 -3.89
N ARG A 66 -11.09 -2.14 -3.94
CA ARG A 66 -10.70 -1.25 -2.85
C ARG A 66 -10.72 0.19 -3.32
N ASP A 67 -10.98 1.10 -2.40
CA ASP A 67 -11.15 2.53 -2.71
C ASP A 67 -10.01 3.37 -2.14
N ALA A 68 -9.33 2.86 -1.12
CA ALA A 68 -8.10 3.45 -0.61
C ALA A 68 -7.22 2.40 0.10
N VAL A 69 -5.94 2.75 0.26
CA VAL A 69 -5.02 2.08 1.17
C VAL A 69 -4.48 3.12 2.13
N VAL A 70 -4.68 2.93 3.42
CA VAL A 70 -4.05 3.76 4.45
C VAL A 70 -2.75 3.13 4.92
N GLU A 71 -1.74 3.95 5.13
CA GLU A 71 -0.46 3.57 5.70
C GLU A 71 -0.26 4.32 7.01
N LEU A 72 -0.02 3.58 8.09
CA LEU A 72 0.28 4.12 9.40
C LEU A 72 1.66 3.63 9.82
N SER A 73 2.60 4.54 10.02
CA SER A 73 3.97 4.22 10.44
C SER A 73 4.14 4.49 11.93
N PHE A 74 4.80 3.56 12.63
CA PHE A 74 5.07 3.61 14.06
C PHE A 74 6.54 3.34 14.33
N ASP A 75 7.07 3.82 15.44
CA ASP A 75 8.45 3.53 15.85
C ASP A 75 8.65 2.06 16.24
N ASN A 76 7.60 1.43 16.77
CA ASN A 76 7.65 0.05 17.25
C ASN A 76 6.25 -0.55 17.45
N PHE A 77 6.19 -1.85 17.68
CA PHE A 77 4.93 -2.56 17.97
C PHE A 77 4.17 -2.06 19.20
N PRO A 78 4.80 -1.76 20.36
CA PRO A 78 4.08 -1.24 21.51
C PRO A 78 3.30 0.06 21.21
N GLU A 79 3.86 0.97 20.44
CA GLU A 79 3.19 2.20 20.06
C GLU A 79 2.02 1.96 19.09
N MET A 80 2.23 1.05 18.14
CA MET A 80 1.15 0.61 17.25
C MET A 80 0.00 0.01 18.07
N LEU A 81 0.27 -0.91 18.99
CA LEU A 81 -0.76 -1.54 19.84
C LEU A 81 -1.49 -0.51 20.71
N ALA A 82 -0.76 0.43 21.29
CA ALA A 82 -1.37 1.51 22.10
C ALA A 82 -2.32 2.38 21.26
N THR A 83 -2.06 2.53 19.97
CA THR A 83 -2.93 3.26 19.04
C THR A 83 -4.14 2.41 18.61
N LEU A 84 -3.95 1.12 18.34
CA LEU A 84 -5.01 0.22 17.88
C LEU A 84 -5.95 -0.25 19.00
N GLU A 85 -5.44 -0.37 20.22
CA GLU A 85 -6.19 -0.83 21.40
C GLU A 85 -6.14 0.23 22.51
N PRO A 86 -6.66 1.46 22.28
CA PRO A 86 -6.68 2.47 23.33
C PRO A 86 -7.61 2.04 24.46
N ALA A 87 -7.29 2.44 25.70
CA ALA A 87 -8.13 2.16 26.87
C ALA A 87 -9.55 2.71 26.72
N THR A 88 -9.71 3.80 25.96
CA THR A 88 -11.01 4.37 25.60
C THR A 88 -11.10 4.41 24.08
N PRO A 89 -12.21 3.97 23.45
CA PRO A 89 -12.38 4.04 22.02
C PRO A 89 -12.18 5.47 21.51
N SER A 90 -11.32 5.62 20.51
CA SER A 90 -11.06 6.90 19.88
C SER A 90 -12.17 7.29 18.92
N ALA A 91 -12.33 8.59 18.63
CA ALA A 91 -13.28 9.03 17.63
C ALA A 91 -12.91 8.45 16.25
N ALA A 92 -11.63 8.38 15.90
CA ALA A 92 -11.16 7.79 14.64
C ALA A 92 -11.53 6.31 14.53
N SER A 93 -11.46 5.52 15.62
CA SER A 93 -11.83 4.10 15.59
C SER A 93 -13.32 3.87 15.43
N GLN A 94 -14.16 4.84 15.86
CA GLN A 94 -15.61 4.79 15.72
C GLN A 94 -16.11 5.35 14.40
N ASP A 95 -15.33 6.20 13.77
CA ASP A 95 -15.70 6.90 12.53
C ASP A 95 -15.76 5.97 11.32
N GLY A 96 -14.94 4.92 11.28
CA GLY A 96 -14.83 3.98 10.15
C GLY A 96 -16.17 3.46 9.63
N GLN A 97 -17.12 3.16 10.51
CA GLN A 97 -18.45 2.65 10.17
C GLN A 97 -19.27 3.59 9.27
N PHE A 98 -18.96 4.88 9.23
CA PHE A 98 -19.72 5.85 8.46
C PHE A 98 -19.31 5.88 6.99
N PHE A 99 -18.10 5.46 6.66
CA PHE A 99 -17.58 5.55 5.29
C PHE A 99 -17.04 4.23 4.74
N ALA A 100 -16.57 3.28 5.57
CA ALA A 100 -15.93 2.05 5.14
C ALA A 100 -16.82 0.80 5.37
N ASP A 101 -16.70 -0.19 4.49
CA ASP A 101 -17.14 -1.55 4.74
C ASP A 101 -16.02 -2.30 5.48
N GLU A 102 -15.98 -2.12 6.80
CA GLU A 102 -14.89 -2.56 7.67
C GLU A 102 -14.62 -4.07 7.58
N ARG A 103 -15.65 -4.89 7.30
CA ARG A 103 -15.52 -6.35 7.20
C ARG A 103 -14.68 -6.79 6.01
N THR A 104 -14.51 -5.93 5.01
CA THR A 104 -13.73 -6.22 3.80
C THR A 104 -12.29 -5.73 3.87
N ASN A 105 -11.86 -5.14 4.97
CA ASN A 105 -10.51 -4.62 5.13
C ASN A 105 -9.46 -5.71 4.95
N VAL A 106 -8.37 -5.34 4.28
CA VAL A 106 -7.18 -6.18 4.11
C VAL A 106 -6.00 -5.46 4.74
N ILE A 107 -5.37 -6.07 5.73
CA ILE A 107 -4.30 -5.44 6.49
C ILE A 107 -3.03 -6.25 6.40
N VAL A 108 -1.92 -5.54 6.22
CA VAL A 108 -0.57 -6.08 6.29
C VAL A 108 0.23 -5.20 7.23
N MET A 109 0.79 -5.81 8.28
CA MET A 109 1.83 -5.20 9.09
C MET A 109 3.17 -5.55 8.48
N ALA A 110 3.99 -4.57 8.21
CA ALA A 110 5.19 -4.74 7.43
C ALA A 110 6.39 -3.96 7.96
N GLU A 111 7.54 -4.48 7.63
CA GLU A 111 8.83 -3.80 7.69
C GLU A 111 9.20 -3.31 6.31
N GLU A 112 9.64 -2.06 6.23
CA GLU A 112 10.05 -1.47 4.95
C GLU A 112 11.49 -1.78 4.61
N GLU A 113 11.72 -2.06 3.34
CA GLU A 113 13.04 -2.14 2.74
C GLU A 113 13.05 -1.33 1.44
N GLU A 114 13.89 -0.30 1.39
CA GLU A 114 14.10 0.49 0.18
C GLU A 114 14.81 -0.37 -0.87
N VAL A 115 14.28 -0.39 -2.09
CA VAL A 115 14.84 -1.14 -3.21
C VAL A 115 15.52 -0.17 -4.17
N PRO A 116 16.81 -0.33 -4.47
CA PRO A 116 17.50 0.54 -5.41
C PRO A 116 16.83 0.58 -6.77
N VAL A 117 16.63 1.77 -7.31
CA VAL A 117 16.10 2.00 -8.66
C VAL A 117 17.15 2.68 -9.54
N PRO A 118 17.20 2.40 -10.86
CA PRO A 118 18.23 2.95 -11.74
C PRO A 118 18.19 4.47 -11.90
N THR A 119 17.01 5.05 -11.79
CA THR A 119 16.78 6.49 -11.99
C THR A 119 16.07 7.10 -10.78
N PRO A 120 16.67 7.06 -9.58
CA PRO A 120 16.06 7.68 -8.43
C PRO A 120 15.96 9.18 -8.62
N ILE A 121 14.92 9.80 -8.07
CA ILE A 121 14.91 11.25 -7.95
C ILE A 121 16.00 11.61 -6.92
N PRO A 122 16.99 12.42 -7.27
CA PRO A 122 17.93 12.95 -6.29
C PRO A 122 17.14 13.66 -5.19
N ALA A 123 17.41 13.34 -3.95
CA ALA A 123 16.66 13.87 -2.81
C ALA A 123 15.14 13.66 -2.92
N PHE A 124 14.70 12.47 -3.39
CA PHE A 124 13.31 12.09 -3.27
C PHE A 124 12.92 12.20 -1.80
N ASN A 125 12.37 13.34 -1.46
CA ASN A 125 11.76 13.54 -0.16
C ASN A 125 10.30 13.13 -0.30
N PRO A 126 9.88 11.97 0.25
CA PRO A 126 8.48 11.58 0.21
C PRO A 126 7.58 12.66 0.81
N GLY A 127 8.16 13.65 1.53
CA GLY A 127 7.47 14.79 2.09
C GLY A 127 7.20 15.94 1.14
N LEU A 128 7.97 16.10 0.10
CA LEU A 128 7.88 17.29 -0.76
C LEU A 128 7.40 17.00 -2.18
N GLY A 129 7.72 15.83 -2.74
CA GLY A 129 7.51 15.59 -4.16
C GLY A 129 6.15 15.01 -4.50
N ILE A 130 5.53 14.26 -3.61
CA ILE A 130 4.29 13.49 -3.89
C ILE A 130 3.20 13.85 -2.88
N VAL A 131 3.42 14.87 -2.09
CA VAL A 131 2.41 15.46 -1.21
C VAL A 131 1.34 16.10 -2.09
N SER A 132 0.19 15.55 -2.18
CA SER A 132 -0.89 16.06 -3.03
C SER A 132 -0.55 16.13 -4.52
N GLY A 133 0.31 15.23 -5.00
CA GLY A 133 0.76 15.26 -6.38
C GLY A 133 -0.37 15.15 -7.40
N VAL A 134 -0.84 16.31 -7.82
CA VAL A 134 -1.60 16.40 -9.06
C VAL A 134 -0.68 15.82 -10.13
N GLY A 135 -1.01 14.61 -10.58
CA GLY A 135 -0.25 13.91 -11.59
C GLY A 135 0.65 12.77 -11.12
N ALA A 136 1.08 12.70 -9.86
CA ALA A 136 1.92 11.61 -9.38
C ALA A 136 1.13 10.29 -9.23
N LEU A 137 1.77 9.19 -9.60
CA LEU A 137 1.22 7.85 -9.51
C LEU A 137 2.00 7.05 -8.46
N LYS A 138 1.29 6.44 -7.53
CA LYS A 138 1.81 5.41 -6.63
C LYS A 138 1.06 4.11 -6.87
N VAL A 139 1.77 3.04 -7.19
CA VAL A 139 1.18 1.72 -7.37
C VAL A 139 1.50 0.85 -6.16
N LEU A 140 0.47 0.26 -5.57
CA LEU A 140 0.62 -0.71 -4.49
C LEU A 140 0.32 -2.09 -5.05
N GLN A 141 1.33 -2.96 -5.05
CA GLN A 141 1.25 -4.32 -5.55
C GLN A 141 1.23 -5.30 -4.37
N TYR A 142 0.08 -5.91 -4.13
CA TYR A 142 -0.14 -6.93 -3.10
C TYR A 142 0.24 -8.29 -3.67
N ILE A 143 1.30 -8.90 -3.16
CA ILE A 143 1.82 -10.15 -3.69
C ILE A 143 1.63 -11.26 -2.66
N MET A 144 0.92 -12.30 -3.10
CA MET A 144 0.78 -13.53 -2.34
C MET A 144 1.88 -14.49 -2.79
N ARG A 145 2.60 -15.05 -1.83
CA ARG A 145 3.62 -16.05 -2.08
C ARG A 145 3.00 -17.32 -2.68
N ASP A 146 3.71 -17.97 -3.57
CA ASP A 146 3.33 -19.30 -4.02
C ASP A 146 3.54 -20.33 -2.88
N ASP A 147 2.58 -21.21 -2.70
CA ASP A 147 2.57 -22.17 -1.58
C ASP A 147 3.74 -23.17 -1.63
N THR A 148 4.38 -23.33 -2.79
CA THR A 148 5.56 -24.21 -2.97
C THR A 148 6.89 -23.53 -2.63
N VAL A 149 6.89 -22.23 -2.31
CA VAL A 149 8.09 -21.45 -2.01
C VAL A 149 8.17 -21.20 -0.51
N TYR A 150 9.31 -21.49 0.10
CA TYR A 150 9.53 -21.14 1.49
C TYR A 150 9.58 -19.62 1.68
N ARG A 151 9.12 -19.16 2.83
CA ARG A 151 9.06 -17.72 3.10
C ARG A 151 10.44 -17.06 3.09
N GLU A 152 11.44 -17.77 3.55
CA GLU A 152 12.84 -17.34 3.60
C GLU A 152 13.38 -17.04 2.18
N ASP A 153 13.02 -17.88 1.21
CA ASP A 153 13.47 -17.76 -0.19
C ASP A 153 12.63 -16.75 -0.98
N TYR A 154 11.39 -16.52 -0.57
CA TYR A 154 10.42 -15.71 -1.31
C TYR A 154 10.92 -14.29 -1.58
N TYR A 155 11.46 -13.60 -0.57
CA TYR A 155 11.95 -12.23 -0.73
C TYR A 155 13.20 -12.17 -1.61
N GLN A 156 14.04 -13.19 -1.56
CA GLN A 156 15.20 -13.31 -2.43
C GLN A 156 14.77 -13.52 -3.89
N TYR A 157 13.82 -14.43 -4.13
CA TYR A 157 13.30 -14.66 -5.49
C TYR A 157 12.61 -13.43 -6.05
N TRP A 158 11.91 -12.69 -5.21
CA TRP A 158 11.35 -11.40 -5.65
C TRP A 158 12.43 -10.41 -6.06
N ARG A 159 13.54 -10.29 -5.31
CA ARG A 159 14.65 -9.38 -5.70
C ARG A 159 15.28 -9.80 -7.03
N GLU A 160 15.48 -11.10 -7.23
CA GLU A 160 15.99 -11.63 -8.51
C GLU A 160 15.01 -11.33 -9.66
N ALA A 161 13.71 -11.52 -9.43
CA ALA A 161 12.66 -11.23 -10.39
C ALA A 161 12.54 -9.71 -10.67
N HIS A 162 12.71 -8.87 -9.64
CA HIS A 162 12.74 -7.42 -9.80
C HIS A 162 13.93 -6.98 -10.67
N ALA A 163 15.13 -7.48 -10.39
CA ALA A 163 16.32 -7.20 -11.20
C ALA A 163 16.15 -7.65 -12.66
N TYR A 164 15.58 -8.84 -12.85
CA TYR A 164 15.22 -9.34 -14.18
C TYR A 164 14.21 -8.42 -14.88
N ALA A 165 13.12 -8.05 -14.20
CA ALA A 165 12.09 -7.17 -14.74
C ALA A 165 12.67 -5.80 -15.15
N MET A 166 13.56 -5.22 -14.34
CA MET A 166 14.22 -3.96 -14.67
C MET A 166 15.14 -4.04 -15.91
N GLN A 167 15.64 -5.24 -16.24
CA GLN A 167 16.39 -5.47 -17.48
C GLN A 167 15.46 -5.62 -18.70
N GLN A 168 14.32 -6.31 -18.52
CA GLN A 168 13.39 -6.63 -19.61
C GLN A 168 12.40 -5.49 -19.90
N ALA A 169 12.22 -4.53 -18.99
CA ALA A 169 11.26 -3.44 -19.07
C ALA A 169 11.96 -2.07 -19.11
N PRO A 170 12.54 -1.67 -20.26
CA PRO A 170 13.32 -0.42 -20.37
C PRO A 170 12.49 0.82 -20.01
N TYR A 171 11.24 0.89 -20.41
CA TYR A 171 10.36 2.01 -20.08
C TYR A 171 10.13 2.10 -18.56
N ALA A 172 9.87 0.97 -17.89
CA ALA A 172 9.74 0.94 -16.43
C ALA A 172 11.05 1.38 -15.75
N ARG A 173 12.18 0.91 -16.23
CA ARG A 173 13.50 1.27 -15.70
C ARG A 173 13.78 2.77 -15.76
N GLU A 174 13.34 3.44 -16.81
CA GLU A 174 13.51 4.88 -16.98
C GLU A 174 12.53 5.71 -16.13
N GLN A 175 11.33 5.19 -15.90
CA GLN A 175 10.25 5.96 -15.27
C GLN A 175 10.07 5.69 -13.77
N LEU A 176 10.54 4.55 -13.27
CA LEU A 176 10.42 4.21 -11.86
C LEU A 176 11.33 5.10 -11.00
N ARG A 177 10.75 5.84 -10.07
CA ARG A 177 11.45 6.82 -9.23
C ARG A 177 11.79 6.30 -7.85
N ARG A 178 10.98 5.41 -7.34
CA ARG A 178 11.18 4.78 -6.03
C ARG A 178 10.50 3.43 -6.00
N CYS A 179 11.10 2.48 -5.31
CA CYS A 179 10.51 1.18 -5.03
C CYS A 179 10.75 0.81 -3.56
N VAL A 180 9.69 0.39 -2.87
CA VAL A 180 9.78 -0.05 -1.48
C VAL A 180 9.11 -1.40 -1.33
N MET A 181 9.85 -2.35 -0.77
CA MET A 181 9.34 -3.65 -0.40
C MET A 181 8.85 -3.61 1.06
N ASN A 182 7.55 -3.72 1.26
CA ASN A 182 6.93 -3.82 2.58
C ASN A 182 6.77 -5.31 2.89
N LYS A 183 7.71 -5.88 3.63
CA LYS A 183 7.73 -7.30 4.00
C LYS A 183 6.80 -7.54 5.17
N ARG A 184 5.85 -8.44 5.02
CA ARG A 184 4.96 -8.81 6.11
C ARG A 184 5.75 -9.29 7.33
N CYS A 185 5.52 -8.66 8.47
CA CYS A 185 6.03 -9.11 9.76
C CYS A 185 5.56 -10.54 10.04
N ARG A 186 6.37 -11.31 10.78
CA ARG A 186 5.92 -12.64 11.23
C ARG A 186 4.69 -12.46 12.12
N ALA A 187 3.66 -13.26 11.81
CA ALA A 187 2.44 -13.28 12.59
C ALA A 187 2.79 -13.67 14.02
N ASN A 188 2.52 -12.75 14.91
CA ASN A 188 2.48 -12.96 16.35
C ASN A 188 1.10 -12.48 16.78
N ASP A 189 0.85 -12.41 18.07
CA ASP A 189 -0.40 -11.90 18.67
C ASP A 189 -0.80 -10.50 18.20
N ASN A 190 0.12 -9.77 17.57
CA ASN A 190 -0.10 -8.44 17.00
C ASN A 190 -1.07 -8.42 15.79
N ASP A 191 -1.15 -9.51 15.01
CA ASP A 191 -2.16 -9.65 13.96
C ASP A 191 -3.59 -9.64 14.55
N ALA A 192 -3.78 -10.15 15.76
CA ALA A 192 -5.08 -10.20 16.43
C ALA A 192 -5.58 -8.79 16.78
N ALA A 193 -4.71 -7.91 17.29
CA ALA A 193 -5.05 -6.54 17.61
C ALA A 193 -5.51 -5.75 16.37
N ALA A 194 -4.75 -5.87 15.28
CA ALA A 194 -5.10 -5.23 14.01
C ALA A 194 -6.42 -5.78 13.44
N ARG A 195 -6.62 -7.09 13.45
CA ARG A 195 -7.88 -7.72 13.00
C ARG A 195 -9.07 -7.22 13.78
N LYS A 196 -8.95 -7.14 15.11
CA LYS A 196 -10.00 -6.64 16.00
C LYS A 196 -10.30 -5.16 15.74
N HIS A 197 -9.27 -4.32 15.69
CA HIS A 197 -9.42 -2.87 15.46
C HIS A 197 -10.14 -2.57 14.15
N PHE A 198 -9.74 -3.23 13.08
CA PHE A 198 -10.29 -3.04 11.73
C PHE A 198 -11.47 -3.98 11.42
N LYS A 199 -11.99 -4.71 12.40
CA LYS A 199 -13.17 -5.59 12.30
C LYS A 199 -13.11 -6.57 11.12
N MET A 200 -11.93 -7.11 10.83
CA MET A 200 -11.68 -7.97 9.67
C MET A 200 -12.33 -9.34 9.81
N VAL A 201 -12.92 -9.82 8.74
CA VAL A 201 -13.48 -11.18 8.63
C VAL A 201 -12.74 -11.93 7.53
N ASP A 202 -11.92 -12.89 7.94
CA ASP A 202 -11.17 -13.83 7.08
C ASP A 202 -10.51 -13.19 5.83
N PRO A 203 -9.65 -12.19 6.01
CA PRO A 203 -9.02 -11.49 4.88
C PRO A 203 -7.99 -12.36 4.18
N PRO A 204 -7.75 -12.14 2.87
CA PRO A 204 -6.63 -12.74 2.20
C PRO A 204 -5.31 -12.32 2.85
N VAL A 205 -4.37 -13.26 2.91
CA VAL A 205 -3.05 -13.04 3.50
C VAL A 205 -2.04 -12.75 2.39
N TYR A 206 -1.55 -11.51 2.35
CA TYR A 206 -0.46 -11.13 1.46
C TYR A 206 0.88 -11.14 2.20
N ASP A 207 1.90 -11.73 1.59
CA ASP A 207 3.22 -11.85 2.20
C ASP A 207 4.06 -10.58 2.02
N MET A 208 3.70 -9.75 1.03
CA MET A 208 4.41 -8.53 0.72
C MET A 208 3.51 -7.53 0.00
N ILE A 209 3.74 -6.25 0.25
CA ILE A 209 3.22 -5.16 -0.59
C ILE A 209 4.43 -4.42 -1.15
N VAL A 210 4.54 -4.35 -2.48
CA VAL A 210 5.57 -3.52 -3.12
C VAL A 210 4.93 -2.22 -3.58
N THR A 211 5.55 -1.12 -3.23
CA THR A 211 5.09 0.21 -3.64
C THR A 211 6.05 0.79 -4.65
N HIS A 212 5.49 1.33 -5.73
CA HIS A 212 6.22 1.92 -6.85
C HIS A 212 5.75 3.34 -7.07
N TRP A 213 6.67 4.28 -7.27
CA TRP A 213 6.36 5.69 -7.55
C TRP A 213 6.80 6.10 -8.94
N TYR A 214 5.93 6.84 -9.60
CA TYR A 214 6.12 7.43 -10.91
C TYR A 214 5.76 8.91 -10.86
N ASP A 215 6.32 9.72 -11.78
CA ASP A 215 6.11 11.17 -11.76
C ASP A 215 4.68 11.56 -12.12
N THR A 216 4.04 10.80 -13.04
CA THR A 216 2.69 11.12 -13.54
C THR A 216 1.83 9.88 -13.72
N ILE A 217 0.51 10.10 -13.80
CA ILE A 217 -0.50 9.05 -14.02
C ILE A 217 -0.33 8.39 -15.39
N GLU A 218 0.11 9.15 -16.39
CA GLU A 218 0.34 8.67 -17.75
C GLU A 218 1.40 7.57 -17.81
N GLN A 219 2.29 7.52 -16.81
CA GLN A 219 3.32 6.48 -16.69
C GLN A 219 2.80 5.13 -16.13
N ALA A 220 1.50 4.98 -15.96
CA ALA A 220 0.91 3.68 -15.58
C ALA A 220 1.33 2.53 -16.51
N GLY A 221 1.57 2.83 -17.80
CA GLY A 221 2.12 1.87 -18.76
C GLY A 221 3.51 1.35 -18.40
N ALA A 222 4.32 2.13 -17.69
CA ALA A 222 5.62 1.69 -17.20
C ALA A 222 5.47 0.58 -16.14
N PHE A 223 4.52 0.73 -15.21
CA PHE A 223 4.22 -0.33 -14.24
C PHE A 223 3.71 -1.60 -14.93
N ARG A 224 2.88 -1.49 -15.95
CA ARG A 224 2.40 -2.66 -16.70
C ARG A 224 3.55 -3.43 -17.32
N GLN A 225 4.46 -2.74 -18.03
CA GLN A 225 5.63 -3.36 -18.63
C GLN A 225 6.48 -4.07 -17.56
N TYR A 226 6.70 -3.40 -16.43
CA TYR A 226 7.38 -4.00 -15.28
C TYR A 226 6.67 -5.26 -14.77
N HIS A 227 5.36 -5.19 -14.56
CA HIS A 227 4.58 -6.28 -14.03
C HIS A 227 4.57 -7.50 -14.96
N GLU A 228 4.44 -7.30 -16.27
CA GLU A 228 4.54 -8.35 -17.27
C GLU A 228 5.92 -9.02 -17.25
N ALA A 229 6.99 -8.23 -17.21
CA ALA A 229 8.35 -8.74 -17.10
C ALA A 229 8.56 -9.50 -15.77
N LEU A 230 8.06 -8.99 -14.65
CA LEU A 230 8.13 -9.65 -13.35
C LEU A 230 7.44 -11.03 -13.38
N ARG A 231 6.28 -11.13 -14.02
CA ARG A 231 5.54 -12.38 -14.17
C ARG A 231 6.22 -13.38 -15.10
N SER A 232 7.03 -12.91 -16.03
CA SER A 232 7.78 -13.77 -16.96
C SER A 232 9.08 -14.32 -16.36
N PHE A 233 9.41 -13.96 -15.12
CA PHE A 233 10.59 -14.49 -14.44
C PHE A 233 10.54 -16.01 -14.34
N PRO A 234 11.64 -16.74 -14.70
CA PRO A 234 11.60 -18.18 -14.83
C PRO A 234 11.30 -18.97 -13.56
N LYS A 235 11.67 -18.42 -12.40
CA LYS A 235 11.39 -19.07 -11.12
C LYS A 235 9.99 -18.66 -10.61
N LYS A 236 9.21 -19.65 -10.23
CA LYS A 236 7.92 -19.42 -9.59
C LYS A 236 8.14 -18.92 -8.15
N PHE A 237 7.56 -17.80 -7.78
CA PHE A 237 7.66 -17.26 -6.42
C PHE A 237 6.33 -16.68 -5.91
N ALA A 238 5.44 -16.29 -6.80
CA ALA A 238 4.19 -15.63 -6.46
C ALA A 238 2.98 -16.35 -7.06
N ASN A 239 1.88 -16.31 -6.33
CA ASN A 239 0.57 -16.72 -6.81
C ASN A 239 -0.10 -15.52 -7.50
N TRP A 240 0.16 -15.37 -8.79
CA TRP A 240 -0.33 -14.24 -9.57
C TRP A 240 -1.86 -14.16 -9.70
N SER A 241 -2.55 -15.30 -9.62
CA SER A 241 -4.02 -15.32 -9.67
C SER A 241 -4.70 -14.75 -8.42
N LYS A 242 -3.94 -14.67 -7.31
CA LYS A 242 -4.39 -14.12 -6.04
C LYS A 242 -3.68 -12.80 -5.68
N SER A 243 -2.69 -12.41 -6.46
CA SER A 243 -1.98 -11.14 -6.29
C SER A 243 -2.71 -10.02 -7.03
N VAL A 244 -2.73 -8.82 -6.45
CA VAL A 244 -3.47 -7.68 -6.98
C VAL A 244 -2.61 -6.42 -6.93
N TYR A 245 -3.00 -5.40 -7.68
CA TYR A 245 -2.37 -4.08 -7.60
C TYR A 245 -3.41 -2.97 -7.69
N LEU A 246 -3.06 -1.81 -7.14
CA LEU A 246 -3.90 -0.62 -7.08
C LEU A 246 -3.10 0.57 -7.57
N TYR A 247 -3.66 1.29 -8.54
CA TYR A 247 -3.17 2.61 -8.94
C TYR A 247 -3.75 3.65 -8.00
N THR A 248 -2.90 4.48 -7.42
CA THR A 248 -3.34 5.41 -6.38
C THR A 248 -2.69 6.78 -6.51
N ARG A 249 -3.38 7.77 -5.95
CA ARG A 249 -2.85 9.09 -5.64
C ARG A 249 -2.59 9.16 -4.14
N GLN A 250 -1.40 9.57 -3.75
CA GLN A 250 -1.01 9.70 -2.35
C GLN A 250 -1.45 11.04 -1.75
N VAL A 251 -2.00 10.99 -0.53
CA VAL A 251 -2.33 12.16 0.31
C VAL A 251 -1.70 11.97 1.68
N VAL A 252 -0.89 12.92 2.13
CA VAL A 252 -0.26 12.88 3.46
C VAL A 252 -1.15 13.59 4.47
N ILE A 253 -1.57 12.85 5.49
CA ILE A 253 -2.45 13.37 6.56
C ILE A 253 -1.64 13.83 7.77
N VAL A 254 -0.72 12.99 8.22
CA VAL A 254 0.20 13.29 9.34
C VAL A 254 1.60 12.96 8.89
N ARG A 255 2.54 13.79 9.29
CA ARG A 255 3.96 13.51 9.19
C ARG A 255 4.68 14.15 10.35
N ASP A 256 5.43 13.36 11.11
CA ASP A 256 6.38 13.91 12.06
C ASP A 256 7.51 14.60 11.28
N THR A 257 7.67 15.88 11.54
CA THR A 257 8.89 16.55 11.13
C THR A 257 10.00 16.02 12.04
N PRO A 258 11.11 15.49 11.52
CA PRO A 258 12.24 15.15 12.38
C PRO A 258 12.56 16.37 13.24
N ALA A 259 12.69 16.18 14.54
CA ALA A 259 13.20 17.22 15.41
C ALA A 259 14.55 17.68 14.85
N SER A 260 14.62 18.94 14.47
CA SER A 260 15.81 19.61 13.93
C SER A 260 16.95 19.60 14.94
#